data_0656664e3398016d1478a0d9f09ef9c8
#
_entry.id   0656664e3398016d1478a0d9f09ef9c8
#
_cell.length_a   1.000
_cell.length_b   1.000
_cell.length_c   1.000
_cell.angle_alpha   90.00
_cell.angle_beta   90.00
_cell.angle_gamma   90.00
#
_symmetry.space_group_name_H-M   'P 1'
#
loop_
_entity.id
_entity.type
_entity.pdbx_description
1 polymer ?
#
loop_
_entity_poly.entity_id
_entity_poly.type
_entity_poly.pdbx_seq_one_letter_code
_entity_poly.pdbx_strand_id
1 'polypeptide(L)'
;MRLLQMSLAGGVMIVVITVLRALTINNVPKKTFLLLWAAALLRLLVPFSLPSRLSVYSLLRRSDPVSAVHTPVTAALSAAPMAQEAAVQTAVRTSVPVWTLVWAAGLVLCAAFFAVAYWRCGREFRMSLPVEREFARQWLAAHPLRRKIAIRQSDRISSPLSFGVLRPVILLPKKTDWTDEEALRYVLEHEFVHIRRFDSAAKLLLIAAACVHWCNPLVWAMYVLANRDLELSCDETVLRQFGGDVRGAYTRVLIRMEERRRGVQ
;
A
#
# COMPACT_ATOMS: atom_id res chain seq x y z
N MET A 1 14.43 -16.25 8.85
CA MET A 1 15.38 -15.13 9.13
C MET A 1 15.26 -13.97 8.13
N ARG A 2 15.17 -14.19 6.80
CA ARG A 2 15.09 -13.08 5.80
C ARG A 2 13.90 -12.13 6.00
N LEU A 3 12.70 -12.64 6.32
CA LEU A 3 11.50 -11.81 6.53
C LEU A 3 11.62 -10.85 7.73
N LEU A 4 12.20 -11.31 8.85
CA LEU A 4 12.45 -10.46 10.01
C LEU A 4 13.45 -9.34 9.69
N GLN A 5 14.51 -9.65 8.95
CA GLN A 5 15.50 -8.66 8.51
C GLN A 5 14.88 -7.63 7.56
N MET A 6 14.00 -8.07 6.63
CA MET A 6 13.26 -7.17 5.74
C MET A 6 12.33 -6.28 6.54
N SER A 7 11.59 -6.84 7.50
CA SER A 7 10.67 -6.12 8.36
C SER A 7 11.38 -5.08 9.23
N LEU A 8 12.54 -5.41 9.79
CA LEU A 8 13.35 -4.48 10.58
C LEU A 8 13.93 -3.36 9.71
N ALA A 9 14.55 -3.70 8.58
CA ALA A 9 15.11 -2.70 7.67
C ALA A 9 14.01 -1.77 7.08
N GLY A 10 12.86 -2.35 6.71
CA GLY A 10 11.69 -1.58 6.32
C GLY A 10 11.16 -0.70 7.45
N GLY A 11 11.14 -1.23 8.69
CA GLY A 11 10.72 -0.49 9.87
C GLY A 11 11.59 0.74 10.15
N VAL A 12 12.92 0.61 10.08
CA VAL A 12 13.84 1.75 10.21
C VAL A 12 13.56 2.80 9.15
N MET A 13 13.36 2.39 7.90
CA MET A 13 13.05 3.29 6.79
C MET A 13 11.71 4.02 7.03
N ILE A 14 10.69 3.32 7.52
CA ILE A 14 9.38 3.91 7.86
C ILE A 14 9.54 4.97 8.95
N VAL A 15 10.33 4.71 10.00
CA VAL A 15 10.60 5.69 11.07
C VAL A 15 11.28 6.94 10.50
N VAL A 16 12.33 6.77 9.69
CA VAL A 16 13.02 7.89 9.04
C VAL A 16 12.07 8.73 8.19
N ILE A 17 11.25 8.07 7.34
CA ILE A 17 10.26 8.77 6.51
C ILE A 17 9.23 9.50 7.38
N THR A 18 8.76 8.89 8.47
CA THR A 18 7.79 9.50 9.38
C THR A 18 8.35 10.74 10.04
N VAL A 19 9.61 10.71 10.50
CA VAL A 19 10.30 11.86 11.09
C VAL A 19 10.50 12.96 10.05
N LEU A 20 11.03 12.62 8.86
CA LEU A 20 11.16 13.57 7.76
C LEU A 20 9.82 14.22 7.40
N ARG A 21 8.76 13.41 7.32
CA ARG A 21 7.41 13.91 7.07
C ARG A 21 6.95 14.90 8.15
N ALA A 22 7.16 14.58 9.43
CA ALA A 22 6.77 15.44 10.52
C ALA A 22 7.47 16.81 10.47
N LEU A 23 8.75 16.82 10.08
CA LEU A 23 9.56 18.05 10.00
C LEU A 23 9.27 18.88 8.73
N THR A 24 8.94 18.24 7.62
CA THR A 24 8.93 18.90 6.30
C THR A 24 7.57 18.92 5.60
N ILE A 25 6.50 18.47 6.27
CA ILE A 25 5.16 18.34 5.66
C ILE A 25 4.63 19.67 5.08
N ASN A 26 5.01 20.80 5.64
CA ASN A 26 4.56 22.11 5.18
C ASN A 26 5.40 22.69 4.04
N ASN A 27 6.64 22.22 3.88
CA ASN A 27 7.63 22.82 2.99
C ASN A 27 7.86 22.00 1.71
N VAL A 28 7.49 20.70 1.71
CA VAL A 28 7.79 19.78 0.62
C VAL A 28 6.50 19.36 -0.10
N PRO A 29 6.51 19.27 -1.45
CA PRO A 29 5.37 18.75 -2.22
C PRO A 29 4.96 17.37 -1.75
N LYS A 30 3.65 17.13 -1.60
CA LYS A 30 3.12 15.85 -1.07
C LYS A 30 3.50 14.65 -1.93
N LYS A 31 3.76 14.84 -3.23
CA LYS A 31 4.26 13.80 -4.15
C LYS A 31 5.59 13.21 -3.71
N THR A 32 6.46 13.98 -3.05
CA THR A 32 7.76 13.49 -2.56
C THR A 32 7.57 12.41 -1.49
N PHE A 33 6.61 12.59 -0.59
CA PHE A 33 6.30 11.56 0.42
C PHE A 33 5.77 10.28 -0.21
N LEU A 34 5.00 10.36 -1.31
CA LEU A 34 4.54 9.17 -2.03
C LEU A 34 5.70 8.38 -2.63
N LEU A 35 6.73 9.05 -3.16
CA LEU A 35 7.94 8.39 -3.64
C LEU A 35 8.71 7.71 -2.51
N LEU A 36 8.81 8.36 -1.35
CA LEU A 36 9.45 7.76 -0.16
C LEU A 36 8.67 6.53 0.32
N TRP A 37 7.34 6.60 0.36
CA TRP A 37 6.48 5.45 0.69
C TRP A 37 6.60 4.33 -0.34
N ALA A 38 6.69 4.65 -1.64
CA ALA A 38 6.92 3.66 -2.69
C ALA A 38 8.26 2.95 -2.52
N ALA A 39 9.33 3.67 -2.14
CA ALA A 39 10.63 3.08 -1.84
C ALA A 39 10.56 2.15 -0.60
N ALA A 40 9.82 2.54 0.46
CA ALA A 40 9.59 1.70 1.63
C ALA A 40 8.80 0.43 1.26
N LEU A 41 7.76 0.55 0.44
CA LEU A 41 6.99 -0.58 -0.07
C LEU A 41 7.85 -1.54 -0.88
N LEU A 42 8.67 -1.00 -1.79
CA LEU A 42 9.59 -1.81 -2.59
C LEU A 42 10.54 -2.60 -1.68
N ARG A 43 11.09 -1.96 -0.65
CA ARG A 43 11.99 -2.60 0.33
C ARG A 43 11.30 -3.69 1.14
N LEU A 44 10.00 -3.54 1.45
CA LEU A 44 9.21 -4.53 2.20
C LEU A 44 8.75 -5.70 1.33
N LEU A 45 8.38 -5.45 0.06
CA LEU A 45 7.81 -6.49 -0.80
C LEU A 45 8.86 -7.26 -1.60
N VAL A 46 9.99 -6.62 -1.91
CA VAL A 46 11.02 -7.23 -2.74
C VAL A 46 12.23 -7.65 -1.90
N PRO A 47 12.57 -8.95 -1.85
CA PRO A 47 13.68 -9.47 -1.04
C PRO A 47 15.05 -9.19 -1.66
N PHE A 48 15.28 -8.01 -2.23
CA PHE A 48 16.61 -7.62 -2.69
C PHE A 48 17.54 -7.37 -1.50
N SER A 49 18.48 -8.24 -1.26
CA SER A 49 19.67 -7.94 -0.48
C SER A 49 20.68 -7.24 -1.41
N LEU A 50 20.62 -5.92 -1.48
CA LEU A 50 21.74 -5.17 -2.05
C LEU A 50 22.91 -5.38 -1.11
N PRO A 51 24.05 -5.98 -1.56
CA PRO A 51 25.25 -6.07 -0.76
C PRO A 51 25.83 -4.65 -0.62
N SER A 52 25.33 -3.92 0.37
CA SER A 52 25.83 -2.59 0.70
C SER A 52 27.00 -2.73 1.65
N ARG A 53 28.18 -2.20 1.27
CA ARG A 53 29.34 -2.06 2.15
C ARG A 53 29.08 -1.17 3.39
N LEU A 54 27.97 -0.44 3.40
CA LEU A 54 27.46 0.40 4.50
C LEU A 54 26.39 -0.30 5.36
N SER A 55 26.30 -1.63 5.31
CA SER A 55 25.36 -2.37 6.16
C SER A 55 25.78 -2.24 7.62
N VAL A 56 24.87 -1.79 8.49
CA VAL A 56 25.04 -1.77 9.95
C VAL A 56 25.49 -3.14 10.48
N TYR A 57 25.12 -4.22 9.79
CA TYR A 57 25.58 -5.59 10.08
C TYR A 57 27.07 -5.81 9.82
N SER A 58 27.70 -5.09 8.88
CA SER A 58 29.15 -5.18 8.67
C SER A 58 29.94 -4.46 9.77
N LEU A 59 29.35 -3.45 10.39
CA LEU A 59 29.93 -2.75 11.54
C LEU A 59 29.84 -3.59 12.82
N LEU A 60 28.74 -4.29 13.05
CA LEU A 60 28.54 -5.17 14.21
C LEU A 60 29.35 -6.48 14.10
N ARG A 61 29.64 -6.94 12.87
CA ARG A 61 30.43 -8.19 12.63
C ARG A 61 31.94 -7.99 12.73
N ARG A 62 32.42 -6.76 12.93
CA ARG A 62 33.84 -6.43 13.02
C ARG A 62 34.44 -6.65 14.40
N SER A 63 33.68 -7.14 15.37
CA SER A 63 34.10 -7.31 16.76
C SER A 63 34.43 -8.76 17.19
N ASP A 64 34.39 -9.74 16.29
CA ASP A 64 34.83 -11.09 16.62
C ASP A 64 36.08 -11.45 15.84
N PRO A 65 37.29 -11.31 16.43
CA PRO A 65 38.49 -11.93 15.91
C PRO A 65 38.52 -13.40 16.35
N VAL A 66 37.74 -14.27 15.71
CA VAL A 66 37.96 -15.72 15.88
C VAL A 66 39.08 -16.11 14.96
N SER A 67 40.23 -16.31 15.58
CA SER A 67 41.43 -16.94 15.04
C SER A 67 41.07 -18.26 14.37
N ALA A 68 41.29 -18.33 13.06
CA ALA A 68 41.30 -19.60 12.33
C ALA A 68 42.55 -20.38 12.76
N VAL A 69 42.38 -21.29 13.68
CA VAL A 69 43.39 -22.32 13.96
C VAL A 69 43.28 -23.36 12.84
N HIS A 70 44.15 -23.23 11.86
CA HIS A 70 44.45 -24.32 10.93
C HIS A 70 45.26 -25.39 11.64
N THR A 71 44.65 -26.49 12.03
CA THR A 71 45.35 -27.71 12.33
C THR A 71 45.38 -28.61 11.09
N PRO A 72 46.53 -28.97 10.56
CA PRO A 72 46.62 -30.01 9.55
C PRO A 72 46.50 -31.37 10.24
N VAL A 73 45.42 -32.10 10.04
CA VAL A 73 45.32 -33.50 10.43
C VAL A 73 45.80 -34.35 9.27
N THR A 74 46.95 -34.91 9.52
CA THR A 74 47.60 -35.99 8.75
C THR A 74 46.69 -37.21 8.63
N ALA A 75 46.73 -37.80 7.43
CA ALA A 75 46.08 -39.02 7.04
C ALA A 75 46.44 -40.21 7.96
N ALA A 76 45.45 -40.97 8.39
CA ALA A 76 45.57 -42.36 8.74
C ALA A 76 44.40 -43.16 8.20
N LEU A 77 44.74 -44.10 7.35
CA LEU A 77 43.87 -45.12 6.76
C LEU A 77 43.08 -45.87 7.84
N SER A 78 41.78 -46.08 7.57
CA SER A 78 41.15 -47.38 7.86
C SER A 78 39.88 -47.52 7.01
N ALA A 79 39.88 -48.55 6.23
CA ALA A 79 38.77 -48.99 5.38
C ALA A 79 37.69 -49.70 6.22
N ALA A 80 36.45 -49.42 5.89
CA ALA A 80 35.19 -50.14 6.05
C ALA A 80 34.18 -49.55 7.04
N PRO A 81 32.84 -49.68 6.82
CA PRO A 81 32.15 -50.07 5.60
C PRO A 81 31.13 -49.04 5.13
N MET A 82 30.98 -48.93 3.86
CA MET A 82 30.06 -48.03 3.10
C MET A 82 28.56 -48.29 3.26
N ALA A 83 28.09 -48.97 4.26
CA ALA A 83 26.68 -49.36 4.38
C ALA A 83 25.86 -48.54 5.42
N GLN A 84 26.49 -47.69 6.20
CA GLN A 84 25.80 -46.99 7.30
C GLN A 84 25.52 -45.50 7.05
N GLU A 85 26.16 -44.93 6.03
CA GLU A 85 25.90 -43.51 5.68
C GLU A 85 24.65 -43.30 4.84
N ALA A 86 24.14 -44.33 4.15
CA ALA A 86 22.91 -44.20 3.34
C ALA A 86 21.61 -44.18 4.17
N ALA A 87 21.66 -44.62 5.43
CA ALA A 87 20.45 -44.67 6.27
C ALA A 87 20.22 -43.40 7.14
N VAL A 88 21.21 -42.51 7.26
CA VAL A 88 21.09 -41.30 8.07
C VAL A 88 20.61 -40.10 7.24
N GLN A 89 20.67 -40.18 5.91
CA GLN A 89 20.27 -39.07 5.03
C GLN A 89 18.76 -38.98 4.74
N THR A 90 17.94 -39.93 5.19
CA THR A 90 16.50 -39.99 4.84
C THR A 90 15.55 -39.44 5.91
N ALA A 91 16.03 -38.84 6.96
CA ALA A 91 15.17 -38.25 8.00
C ALA A 91 15.56 -36.82 8.37
N VAL A 92 15.90 -35.98 7.38
CA VAL A 92 15.72 -34.56 7.58
C VAL A 92 14.23 -34.30 7.51
N ARG A 93 13.50 -34.62 8.60
CA ARG A 93 12.21 -34.04 8.86
C ARG A 93 12.44 -32.53 8.88
N THR A 94 12.10 -31.87 7.79
CA THR A 94 11.95 -30.43 7.75
C THR A 94 10.77 -30.09 8.67
N SER A 95 11.00 -30.11 9.98
CA SER A 95 10.03 -29.61 10.93
C SER A 95 9.88 -28.13 10.65
N VAL A 96 8.77 -27.76 10.03
CA VAL A 96 8.43 -26.34 9.82
C VAL A 96 8.41 -25.68 11.19
N PRO A 97 9.27 -24.71 11.47
CA PRO A 97 9.33 -24.10 12.79
C PRO A 97 7.97 -23.47 13.13
N VAL A 98 7.52 -23.64 14.36
CA VAL A 98 6.22 -23.15 14.85
C VAL A 98 5.98 -21.67 14.50
N TRP A 99 7.03 -20.87 14.55
CA TRP A 99 6.96 -19.45 14.15
C TRP A 99 6.52 -19.23 12.70
N THR A 100 6.89 -20.12 11.78
CA THR A 100 6.48 -20.04 10.38
C THR A 100 4.99 -20.34 10.25
N LEU A 101 4.47 -21.28 11.05
CA LEU A 101 3.03 -21.59 11.06
C LEU A 101 2.22 -20.45 11.64
N VAL A 102 2.68 -19.86 12.75
CA VAL A 102 2.02 -18.67 13.36
C VAL A 102 2.02 -17.50 12.39
N TRP A 103 3.16 -17.23 11.75
CA TRP A 103 3.25 -16.17 10.76
C TRP A 103 2.32 -16.43 9.56
N ALA A 104 2.31 -17.65 9.03
CA ALA A 104 1.45 -18.03 7.89
C ALA A 104 -0.04 -17.93 8.25
N ALA A 105 -0.42 -18.37 9.45
CA ALA A 105 -1.79 -18.23 9.93
C ALA A 105 -2.23 -16.75 10.01
N GLY A 106 -1.40 -15.87 10.58
CA GLY A 106 -1.67 -14.44 10.64
C GLY A 106 -1.75 -13.79 9.26
N LEU A 107 -0.85 -14.17 8.33
CA LEU A 107 -0.90 -13.73 6.93
C LEU A 107 -2.23 -14.11 6.27
N VAL A 108 -2.64 -15.39 6.39
CA VAL A 108 -3.89 -15.90 5.80
C VAL A 108 -5.10 -15.19 6.39
N LEU A 109 -5.16 -15.02 7.72
CA LEU A 109 -6.26 -14.33 8.39
C LEU A 109 -6.35 -12.86 7.95
N CYS A 110 -5.24 -12.15 7.91
CA CYS A 110 -5.17 -10.75 7.47
C CYS A 110 -5.57 -10.63 6.00
N ALA A 111 -5.02 -11.46 5.12
CA ALA A 111 -5.35 -11.48 3.70
C ALA A 111 -6.83 -11.82 3.45
N ALA A 112 -7.37 -12.80 4.17
CA ALA A 112 -8.78 -13.18 4.08
C ALA A 112 -9.70 -12.04 4.52
N PHE A 113 -9.37 -11.34 5.61
CA PHE A 113 -10.11 -10.17 6.09
C PHE A 113 -10.20 -9.09 4.99
N PHE A 114 -9.07 -8.69 4.42
CA PHE A 114 -9.06 -7.66 3.36
C PHE A 114 -9.70 -8.15 2.06
N ALA A 115 -9.51 -9.42 1.70
CA ALA A 115 -10.13 -10.00 0.51
C ALA A 115 -11.66 -10.02 0.63
N VAL A 116 -12.20 -10.42 1.78
CA VAL A 116 -13.64 -10.40 2.06
C VAL A 116 -14.16 -8.97 2.05
N ALA A 117 -13.46 -8.03 2.69
CA ALA A 117 -13.84 -6.62 2.69
C ALA A 117 -13.89 -6.05 1.25
N TYR A 118 -12.83 -6.29 0.47
CA TYR A 118 -12.75 -5.87 -0.93
C TYR A 118 -13.85 -6.48 -1.80
N TRP A 119 -14.11 -7.79 -1.63
CA TRP A 119 -15.16 -8.51 -2.36
C TRP A 119 -16.56 -7.97 -2.00
N ARG A 120 -16.84 -7.73 -0.71
CA ARG A 120 -18.11 -7.13 -0.25
C ARG A 120 -18.33 -5.75 -0.87
N CYS A 121 -17.32 -4.87 -0.79
CA CYS A 121 -17.37 -3.57 -1.45
C CYS A 121 -17.61 -3.71 -2.96
N GLY A 122 -16.86 -4.57 -3.64
CA GLY A 122 -17.02 -4.80 -5.07
C GLY A 122 -18.40 -5.33 -5.46
N ARG A 123 -19.02 -6.16 -4.61
CA ARG A 123 -20.39 -6.66 -4.82
C ARG A 123 -21.43 -5.55 -4.68
N GLU A 124 -21.30 -4.70 -3.67
CA GLU A 124 -22.19 -3.55 -3.49
C GLU A 124 -22.09 -2.56 -4.66
N PHE A 125 -20.88 -2.32 -5.15
CA PHE A 125 -20.67 -1.39 -6.26
C PHE A 125 -21.16 -1.94 -7.60
N ARG A 126 -21.22 -3.25 -7.80
CA ARG A 126 -21.82 -3.86 -9.00
C ARG A 126 -23.33 -3.62 -9.09
N MET A 127 -24.01 -3.47 -7.95
CA MET A 127 -25.44 -3.16 -7.89
C MET A 127 -25.76 -1.68 -8.11
N SER A 128 -24.75 -0.82 -8.28
CA SER A 128 -24.94 0.60 -8.56
C SER A 128 -25.52 0.84 -9.96
N LEU A 129 -26.31 1.88 -10.10
CA LEU A 129 -26.97 2.26 -11.34
C LEU A 129 -26.06 3.14 -12.22
N PRO A 130 -26.05 2.98 -13.54
CA PRO A 130 -25.35 3.92 -14.42
C PRO A 130 -25.98 5.31 -14.34
N VAL A 131 -25.17 6.34 -14.49
CA VAL A 131 -25.63 7.74 -14.53
C VAL A 131 -25.75 8.17 -15.99
N GLU A 132 -26.97 8.48 -16.43
CA GLU A 132 -27.28 8.93 -17.79
C GLU A 132 -27.54 10.45 -17.85
N ARG A 133 -26.76 11.23 -17.10
CA ARG A 133 -26.85 12.69 -17.11
C ARG A 133 -25.93 13.28 -18.18
N GLU A 134 -26.41 14.31 -18.87
CA GLU A 134 -25.66 14.97 -19.94
C GLU A 134 -24.32 15.53 -19.42
N PHE A 135 -24.34 16.18 -18.27
CA PHE A 135 -23.12 16.68 -17.61
C PHE A 135 -22.08 15.57 -17.42
N ALA A 136 -22.48 14.39 -16.94
CA ALA A 136 -21.57 13.27 -16.72
C ALA A 136 -20.99 12.73 -18.04
N ARG A 137 -21.78 12.68 -19.12
CA ARG A 137 -21.32 12.28 -20.44
C ARG A 137 -20.33 13.27 -21.03
N GLN A 138 -20.63 14.56 -20.97
CA GLN A 138 -19.76 15.64 -21.45
C GLN A 138 -18.44 15.65 -20.67
N TRP A 139 -18.51 15.49 -19.35
CA TRP A 139 -17.32 15.42 -18.52
C TRP A 139 -16.44 14.23 -18.88
N LEU A 140 -17.01 13.03 -19.07
CA LEU A 140 -16.27 11.83 -19.50
C LEU A 140 -15.65 12.00 -20.90
N ALA A 141 -16.34 12.65 -21.82
CA ALA A 141 -15.81 12.95 -23.16
C ALA A 141 -14.62 13.90 -23.12
N ALA A 142 -14.62 14.85 -22.18
CA ALA A 142 -13.54 15.81 -21.97
C ALA A 142 -12.30 15.17 -21.27
N HIS A 143 -12.47 14.00 -20.61
CA HIS A 143 -11.40 13.33 -19.84
C HIS A 143 -11.09 11.92 -20.39
N PRO A 144 -10.58 11.79 -21.63
CA PRO A 144 -10.30 10.49 -22.23
C PRO A 144 -9.14 9.81 -21.51
N LEU A 145 -9.33 8.54 -21.14
CA LEU A 145 -8.28 7.65 -20.62
C LEU A 145 -8.23 6.36 -21.45
N ARG A 146 -7.06 5.72 -21.50
CA ARG A 146 -6.91 4.40 -22.14
C ARG A 146 -7.84 3.35 -21.49
N ARG A 147 -8.18 3.52 -20.22
CA ARG A 147 -9.11 2.68 -19.44
C ARG A 147 -10.50 3.29 -19.49
N LYS A 148 -11.51 2.49 -19.80
CA LYS A 148 -12.90 2.94 -19.78
C LYS A 148 -13.31 3.25 -18.34
N ILE A 149 -13.70 4.49 -18.09
CA ILE A 149 -14.25 4.96 -16.81
C ILE A 149 -15.77 4.92 -16.91
N ALA A 150 -16.43 4.48 -15.85
CA ALA A 150 -17.88 4.58 -15.72
C ALA A 150 -18.23 5.44 -14.50
N ILE A 151 -19.25 6.32 -14.64
CA ILE A 151 -19.85 7.04 -13.52
C ILE A 151 -21.13 6.30 -13.15
N ARG A 152 -21.25 5.93 -11.89
CA ARG A 152 -22.40 5.19 -11.36
C ARG A 152 -22.90 5.84 -10.07
N GLN A 153 -24.12 5.52 -9.70
CA GLN A 153 -24.77 6.07 -8.51
C GLN A 153 -25.22 4.94 -7.59
N SER A 154 -25.04 5.13 -6.28
CA SER A 154 -25.42 4.17 -5.25
C SER A 154 -26.08 4.87 -4.07
N ASP A 155 -27.05 4.21 -3.46
CA ASP A 155 -27.70 4.62 -2.21
C ASP A 155 -26.95 4.14 -0.96
N ARG A 156 -25.96 3.27 -1.13
CA ARG A 156 -25.19 2.65 -0.05
C ARG A 156 -23.94 3.43 0.35
N ILE A 157 -23.62 4.48 -0.36
CA ILE A 157 -22.48 5.34 -0.07
C ILE A 157 -22.92 6.73 0.33
N SER A 158 -22.24 7.31 1.29
CA SER A 158 -22.51 8.69 1.77
C SER A 158 -21.59 9.73 1.13
N SER A 159 -20.45 9.32 0.59
CA SER A 159 -19.49 10.20 -0.10
C SER A 159 -19.07 9.60 -1.44
N PRO A 160 -18.70 10.43 -2.43
CA PRO A 160 -18.09 9.98 -3.66
C PRO A 160 -16.85 9.12 -3.40
N LEU A 161 -16.58 8.17 -4.29
CA LEU A 161 -15.37 7.36 -4.25
C LEU A 161 -15.07 6.76 -5.62
N SER A 162 -13.80 6.47 -5.87
CA SER A 162 -13.34 5.71 -7.03
C SER A 162 -12.94 4.29 -6.64
N PHE A 163 -13.35 3.32 -7.44
CA PHE A 163 -13.10 1.90 -7.22
C PHE A 163 -12.64 1.19 -8.50
N GLY A 164 -11.75 0.22 -8.34
CA GLY A 164 -11.27 -0.62 -9.44
C GLY A 164 -9.98 -0.11 -10.08
N VAL A 165 -9.08 -1.05 -10.43
CA VAL A 165 -7.78 -0.73 -11.03
C VAL A 165 -7.84 -0.76 -12.56
N LEU A 166 -8.37 -1.85 -13.15
CA LEU A 166 -8.40 -2.05 -14.60
C LEU A 166 -9.64 -1.41 -15.26
N ARG A 167 -10.77 -1.47 -14.60
CA ARG A 167 -12.05 -0.87 -15.02
C ARG A 167 -12.53 0.07 -13.92
N PRO A 168 -11.97 1.27 -13.85
CA PRO A 168 -12.31 2.21 -12.78
C PRO A 168 -13.75 2.70 -12.91
N VAL A 169 -14.39 2.82 -11.75
CA VAL A 169 -15.74 3.34 -11.63
C VAL A 169 -15.72 4.47 -10.61
N ILE A 170 -16.30 5.61 -10.96
CA ILE A 170 -16.59 6.69 -10.01
C ILE A 170 -18.00 6.45 -9.50
N LEU A 171 -18.12 6.28 -8.19
CA LEU A 171 -19.40 6.10 -7.51
C LEU A 171 -19.82 7.39 -6.83
N LEU A 172 -21.01 7.85 -7.15
CA LEU A 172 -21.62 9.03 -6.53
C LEU A 172 -22.79 8.60 -5.63
N PRO A 173 -23.01 9.27 -4.49
CA PRO A 173 -24.19 9.04 -3.67
C PRO A 173 -25.49 9.34 -4.45
N LYS A 174 -26.58 8.61 -4.16
CA LYS A 174 -27.89 8.87 -4.75
C LYS A 174 -28.41 10.30 -4.45
N LYS A 175 -28.03 10.83 -3.28
CA LYS A 175 -28.39 12.19 -2.83
C LYS A 175 -27.47 13.29 -3.41
N THR A 176 -26.68 12.98 -4.45
CA THR A 176 -25.83 13.99 -5.12
C THR A 176 -26.70 15.05 -5.74
N ASP A 177 -26.37 16.31 -5.46
CA ASP A 177 -27.02 17.46 -6.09
C ASP A 177 -26.44 17.67 -7.49
N TRP A 178 -27.26 17.44 -8.51
CA TRP A 178 -26.87 17.57 -9.91
C TRP A 178 -27.05 19.01 -10.45
N THR A 179 -27.58 19.93 -9.63
CA THR A 179 -27.75 21.34 -10.02
C THR A 179 -26.49 22.14 -9.73
N ASP A 180 -25.66 21.72 -8.77
CA ASP A 180 -24.39 22.33 -8.43
C ASP A 180 -23.26 21.70 -9.29
N GLU A 181 -23.22 22.09 -10.58
CA GLU A 181 -22.24 21.56 -11.54
C GLU A 181 -20.80 21.90 -11.15
N GLU A 182 -20.59 23.03 -10.47
CA GLU A 182 -19.26 23.44 -10.01
C GLU A 182 -18.74 22.48 -8.93
N ALA A 183 -19.55 22.19 -7.93
CA ALA A 183 -19.19 21.21 -6.90
C ALA A 183 -18.99 19.82 -7.49
N LEU A 184 -19.84 19.41 -8.44
CA LEU A 184 -19.68 18.13 -9.14
C LEU A 184 -18.37 18.04 -9.92
N ARG A 185 -17.97 19.12 -10.58
CA ARG A 185 -16.69 19.19 -11.30
C ARG A 185 -15.52 18.96 -10.36
N TYR A 186 -15.50 19.61 -9.19
CA TYR A 186 -14.44 19.40 -8.19
C TYR A 186 -14.38 17.95 -7.71
N VAL A 187 -15.54 17.36 -7.44
CA VAL A 187 -15.67 15.97 -7.00
C VAL A 187 -15.15 14.99 -8.06
N LEU A 188 -15.59 15.15 -9.30
CA LEU A 188 -15.21 14.28 -10.40
C LEU A 188 -13.72 14.40 -10.72
N GLU A 189 -13.15 15.62 -10.66
CA GLU A 189 -11.71 15.83 -10.85
C GLU A 189 -10.89 15.18 -9.74
N HIS A 190 -11.34 15.26 -8.48
CA HIS A 190 -10.70 14.59 -7.36
C HIS A 190 -10.64 13.06 -7.59
N GLU A 191 -11.76 12.43 -7.88
CA GLU A 191 -11.84 11.00 -8.16
C GLU A 191 -11.05 10.61 -9.42
N PHE A 192 -11.05 11.47 -10.44
CA PHE A 192 -10.28 11.25 -11.65
C PHE A 192 -8.76 11.26 -11.42
N VAL A 193 -8.27 12.14 -10.56
CA VAL A 193 -6.85 12.17 -10.17
C VAL A 193 -6.45 10.85 -9.52
N HIS A 194 -7.26 10.29 -8.62
CA HIS A 194 -7.03 8.96 -8.04
C HIS A 194 -6.96 7.86 -9.11
N ILE A 195 -7.89 7.87 -10.05
CA ILE A 195 -7.92 6.91 -11.15
C ILE A 195 -6.68 7.03 -12.04
N ARG A 196 -6.32 8.26 -12.42
CA ARG A 196 -5.17 8.53 -13.31
C ARG A 196 -3.85 8.09 -12.70
N ARG A 197 -3.70 8.27 -11.38
CA ARG A 197 -2.49 7.93 -10.61
C ARG A 197 -2.42 6.47 -10.19
N PHE A 198 -3.45 5.67 -10.43
CA PHE A 198 -3.54 4.30 -9.94
C PHE A 198 -3.51 4.18 -8.40
N ASP A 199 -4.08 5.13 -7.69
CA ASP A 199 -4.07 5.15 -6.23
C ASP A 199 -4.74 3.90 -5.63
N SER A 200 -5.76 3.33 -6.29
CA SER A 200 -6.36 2.04 -5.90
C SER A 200 -5.34 0.89 -5.92
N ALA A 201 -4.42 0.86 -6.90
CA ALA A 201 -3.34 -0.14 -6.94
C ALA A 201 -2.32 0.09 -5.82
N ALA A 202 -1.96 1.35 -5.55
CA ALA A 202 -1.07 1.69 -4.45
C ALA A 202 -1.67 1.26 -3.10
N LYS A 203 -2.97 1.49 -2.87
CA LYS A 203 -3.70 1.04 -1.67
C LYS A 203 -3.68 -0.50 -1.53
N LEU A 204 -3.83 -1.24 -2.64
CA LEU A 204 -3.71 -2.71 -2.61
C LEU A 204 -2.29 -3.19 -2.27
N LEU A 205 -1.24 -2.53 -2.77
CA LEU A 205 0.14 -2.84 -2.43
C LEU A 205 0.44 -2.55 -0.95
N LEU A 206 -0.09 -1.46 -0.41
CA LEU A 206 -0.01 -1.15 1.03
C LEU A 206 -0.66 -2.23 1.88
N ILE A 207 -1.85 -2.72 1.49
CA ILE A 207 -2.54 -3.82 2.14
C ILE A 207 -1.70 -5.11 2.06
N ALA A 208 -1.14 -5.43 0.89
CA ALA A 208 -0.29 -6.61 0.72
C ALA A 208 0.95 -6.56 1.65
N ALA A 209 1.61 -5.40 1.76
CA ALA A 209 2.72 -5.21 2.68
C ALA A 209 2.28 -5.37 4.15
N ALA A 210 1.12 -4.81 4.53
CA ALA A 210 0.55 -4.96 5.87
C ALA A 210 0.21 -6.43 6.19
N CYS A 211 -0.31 -7.20 5.22
CA CYS A 211 -0.58 -8.63 5.41
C CYS A 211 0.71 -9.45 5.58
N VAL A 212 1.74 -9.21 4.76
CA VAL A 212 3.02 -9.93 4.85
C VAL A 212 3.74 -9.63 6.16
N HIS A 213 3.68 -8.39 6.60
CA HIS A 213 4.36 -7.91 7.81
C HIS A 213 3.37 -7.59 8.95
N TRP A 214 2.29 -8.37 9.05
CA TRP A 214 1.17 -8.11 9.96
C TRP A 214 1.58 -7.90 11.43
N CYS A 215 2.66 -8.54 11.89
CA CYS A 215 3.20 -8.39 13.23
C CYS A 215 3.95 -7.05 13.46
N ASN A 216 4.26 -6.29 12.40
CA ASN A 216 5.05 -5.07 12.51
C ASN A 216 4.15 -3.83 12.60
N PRO A 217 4.06 -3.15 13.77
CA PRO A 217 3.21 -1.97 13.94
C PRO A 217 3.63 -0.78 13.05
N LEU A 218 4.92 -0.70 12.67
CA LEU A 218 5.41 0.37 11.81
C LEU A 218 4.82 0.26 10.40
N VAL A 219 4.56 -0.95 9.91
CA VAL A 219 3.94 -1.15 8.59
C VAL A 219 2.47 -0.70 8.62
N TRP A 220 1.77 -0.88 9.73
CA TRP A 220 0.42 -0.33 9.91
C TRP A 220 0.43 1.20 10.00
N ALA A 221 1.41 1.79 10.69
CA ALA A 221 1.61 3.24 10.69
C ALA A 221 1.88 3.76 9.27
N MET A 222 2.75 3.08 8.49
CA MET A 222 2.97 3.38 7.08
C MET A 222 1.67 3.31 6.27
N TYR A 223 0.85 2.27 6.47
CA TYR A 223 -0.43 2.13 5.79
C TYR A 223 -1.33 3.35 6.02
N VAL A 224 -1.46 3.81 7.27
CA VAL A 224 -2.28 4.98 7.60
C VAL A 224 -1.70 6.28 7.02
N LEU A 225 -0.39 6.50 7.20
CA LEU A 225 0.27 7.73 6.76
C LEU A 225 0.33 7.85 5.24
N ALA A 226 0.64 6.75 4.54
CA ALA A 226 0.68 6.72 3.08
C ALA A 226 -0.70 6.98 2.47
N ASN A 227 -1.78 6.40 3.03
CA ASN A 227 -3.14 6.71 2.57
C ASN A 227 -3.47 8.20 2.78
N ARG A 228 -3.09 8.78 3.92
CA ARG A 228 -3.27 10.21 4.16
C ARG A 228 -2.49 11.08 3.16
N ASP A 229 -1.26 10.69 2.83
CA ASP A 229 -0.45 11.44 1.87
C ASP A 229 -0.95 11.27 0.42
N LEU A 230 -1.59 10.14 0.07
CA LEU A 230 -2.31 9.95 -1.18
C LEU A 230 -3.44 10.99 -1.32
N GLU A 231 -4.26 11.15 -0.28
CA GLU A 231 -5.34 12.15 -0.27
C GLU A 231 -4.80 13.58 -0.36
N LEU A 232 -3.83 13.95 0.50
CA LEU A 232 -3.22 15.29 0.48
C LEU A 232 -2.58 15.63 -0.88
N SER A 233 -1.94 14.65 -1.52
CA SER A 233 -1.35 14.84 -2.85
C SER A 233 -2.41 14.90 -3.95
N CYS A 234 -3.57 14.27 -3.76
CA CYS A 234 -4.72 14.41 -4.65
C CYS A 234 -5.26 15.82 -4.58
N ASP A 235 -5.56 16.33 -3.38
CA ASP A 235 -6.04 17.68 -3.15
C ASP A 235 -5.09 18.73 -3.73
N GLU A 236 -3.78 18.60 -3.48
CA GLU A 236 -2.77 19.50 -4.06
C GLU A 236 -2.79 19.49 -5.59
N THR A 237 -3.02 18.32 -6.20
CA THR A 237 -3.08 18.18 -7.66
C THR A 237 -4.33 18.85 -8.23
N VAL A 238 -5.49 18.65 -7.62
CA VAL A 238 -6.76 19.26 -8.01
C VAL A 238 -6.68 20.78 -7.89
N LEU A 239 -6.21 21.29 -6.76
CA LEU A 239 -6.05 22.73 -6.54
C LEU A 239 -5.11 23.40 -7.56
N ARG A 240 -4.06 22.68 -8.00
CA ARG A 240 -3.17 23.20 -9.06
C ARG A 240 -3.86 23.24 -10.43
N GLN A 241 -4.78 22.33 -10.71
CA GLN A 241 -5.50 22.29 -12.00
C GLN A 241 -6.51 23.44 -12.13
N PHE A 242 -7.19 23.78 -11.04
CA PHE A 242 -8.19 24.84 -11.04
C PHE A 242 -7.62 26.27 -10.80
N GLY A 243 -6.35 26.37 -10.36
CA GLY A 243 -5.74 27.67 -10.05
C GLY A 243 -6.02 28.16 -8.63
N GLY A 244 -5.30 29.23 -8.20
CA GLY A 244 -5.22 29.62 -6.78
C GLY A 244 -6.50 30.17 -6.15
N ASP A 245 -7.45 30.67 -6.95
CA ASP A 245 -8.63 31.39 -6.43
C ASP A 245 -9.78 30.46 -5.98
N VAL A 246 -9.74 29.20 -6.38
CA VAL A 246 -10.80 28.20 -6.08
C VAL A 246 -10.61 27.46 -4.75
N ARG A 247 -9.56 27.74 -3.98
CA ARG A 247 -9.29 27.03 -2.70
C ARG A 247 -10.47 27.05 -1.74
N GLY A 248 -11.12 28.21 -1.59
CA GLY A 248 -12.26 28.37 -0.69
C GLY A 248 -13.48 27.57 -1.12
N ALA A 249 -13.79 27.55 -2.43
CA ALA A 249 -14.91 26.79 -2.99
C ALA A 249 -14.65 25.28 -2.87
N TYR A 250 -13.48 24.82 -3.29
CA TYR A 250 -13.08 23.41 -3.20
C TYR A 250 -13.10 22.90 -1.76
N THR A 251 -12.52 23.65 -0.80
CA THR A 251 -12.50 23.26 0.61
C THR A 251 -13.92 23.14 1.18
N ARG A 252 -14.85 24.04 0.82
CA ARG A 252 -16.26 23.95 1.24
C ARG A 252 -16.93 22.68 0.72
N VAL A 253 -16.64 22.29 -0.53
CA VAL A 253 -17.17 21.05 -1.11
C VAL A 253 -16.66 19.83 -0.37
N LEU A 254 -15.34 19.78 -0.09
CA LEU A 254 -14.74 18.69 0.68
C LEU A 254 -15.30 18.58 2.11
N ILE A 255 -15.48 19.72 2.80
CA ILE A 255 -16.07 19.73 4.15
C ILE A 255 -17.50 19.17 4.10
N ARG A 256 -18.35 19.62 3.16
CA ARG A 256 -19.69 19.08 3.01
C ARG A 256 -19.71 17.57 2.74
N MET A 257 -18.74 17.06 1.97
CA MET A 257 -18.62 15.63 1.71
C MET A 257 -18.23 14.85 2.97
N GLU A 258 -17.30 15.38 3.75
CA GLU A 258 -16.86 14.72 4.99
C GLU A 258 -17.95 14.77 6.09
N GLU A 259 -18.71 15.87 6.19
CA GLU A 259 -19.87 15.97 7.08
C GLU A 259 -20.94 14.93 6.73
N ARG A 260 -21.26 14.78 5.45
CA ARG A 260 -22.18 13.73 4.98
C ARG A 260 -21.68 12.32 5.29
N ARG A 261 -20.37 12.10 5.18
CA ARG A 261 -19.74 10.83 5.53
C ARG A 261 -19.89 10.49 7.01
N ARG A 262 -19.79 11.48 7.88
CA ARG A 262 -19.91 11.31 9.34
C ARG A 262 -21.35 11.24 9.82
N GLY A 263 -22.33 11.40 8.94
CA GLY A 263 -23.75 11.41 9.31
C GLY A 263 -24.19 12.64 10.10
N VAL A 264 -23.38 13.69 10.11
CA VAL A 264 -23.73 14.99 10.68
C VAL A 264 -24.52 15.72 9.59
N GLN A 265 -25.84 15.76 9.75
CA GLN A 265 -26.76 16.62 8.98
C GLN A 265 -27.10 17.85 9.78
#